data_a66f3b28b92bf0d279b036a8dc773240
#
_entry.id   a66f3b28b92bf0d279b036a8dc773240
#
_cell.length_a   1.000
_cell.length_b   1.000
_cell.length_c   1.000
_cell.angle_alpha   90.00
_cell.angle_beta   90.00
_cell.angle_gamma   90.00
#
_symmetry.space_group_name_H-M   'P 1'
#
loop_
_entity.id
_entity.type
_entity.pdbx_description
1 polymer ?
#
loop_
_entity_poly.entity_id
_entity_poly.type
_entity_poly.pdbx_seq_one_letter_code
_entity_poly.pdbx_strand_id
1 'polypeptide(L)'
;NSINDAILLRNRIIDLLEQAENETDPVLRKSLLRIVVVGGGFAGVETAGELNDFINDVAEYYPNIDSSDVTVTLIDSSSEILSGFPQHLAVFAKEKLIERGISLVLDAGVTSFDGNEVLLESKLKSNKVLLSDSSQKVGHAQLTEIQSIPTHTLIWTAGITPVDLIKNSAFETIKGRIVVNEFLQSKEFSDVFAIGDCSLFDPS
;
A
#
# COMPACT_ATOMS: atom_id res chain seq x y z
N ASN A 1 0.20 13.65 0.92
CA ASN A 1 1.54 13.31 0.36
C ASN A 1 2.51 14.47 0.59
N SER A 2 2.88 14.68 1.83
CA SER A 2 3.80 15.73 2.26
C SER A 2 4.78 15.18 3.28
N ILE A 3 5.86 15.92 3.56
CA ILE A 3 6.80 15.60 4.65
C ILE A 3 6.06 15.55 5.99
N ASN A 4 5.06 16.40 6.19
CA ASN A 4 4.25 16.39 7.41
C ASN A 4 3.47 15.08 7.55
N ASP A 5 2.92 14.53 6.47
CA ASP A 5 2.22 13.24 6.51
C ASP A 5 3.18 12.10 6.90
N ALA A 6 4.43 12.13 6.41
CA ALA A 6 5.45 11.15 6.79
C ALA A 6 5.83 11.26 8.28
N ILE A 7 5.95 12.48 8.81
CA ILE A 7 6.21 12.71 10.24
C ILE A 7 5.04 12.20 11.09
N LEU A 8 3.80 12.48 10.69
CA LEU A 8 2.60 11.99 11.38
C LEU A 8 2.53 10.46 11.36
N LEU A 9 2.81 9.84 10.22
CA LEU A 9 2.84 8.39 10.09
C LEU A 9 3.90 7.76 11.00
N ARG A 10 5.14 8.27 10.97
CA ARG A 10 6.22 7.82 11.86
C ARG A 10 5.80 7.90 13.33
N ASN A 11 5.27 9.05 13.76
CA ASN A 11 4.84 9.25 15.14
C ASN A 11 3.72 8.29 15.51
N ARG A 12 2.74 8.09 14.59
CA ARG A 12 1.64 7.13 14.80
C ARG A 12 2.16 5.71 15.03
N ILE A 13 3.16 5.27 14.26
CA ILE A 13 3.75 3.93 14.43
C ILE A 13 4.46 3.80 15.76
N ILE A 14 5.22 4.81 16.17
CA ILE A 14 5.87 4.83 17.48
C ILE A 14 4.82 4.75 18.60
N ASP A 15 3.77 5.57 18.55
CA ASP A 15 2.68 5.56 19.52
C ASP A 15 2.01 4.17 19.64
N LEU A 16 1.85 3.46 18.52
CA LEU A 16 1.28 2.11 18.51
C LEU A 16 2.21 1.06 19.09
N LEU A 17 3.52 1.17 18.85
CA LEU A 17 4.52 0.31 19.48
C LEU A 17 4.55 0.54 21.00
N GLU A 18 4.51 1.80 21.47
CA GLU A 18 4.43 2.12 22.91
C GLU A 18 3.15 1.57 23.56
N GLN A 19 2.02 1.63 22.86
CA GLN A 19 0.78 1.03 23.34
C GLN A 19 0.88 -0.50 23.39
N ALA A 20 1.39 -1.13 22.33
CA ALA A 20 1.52 -2.58 22.23
C ALA A 20 2.53 -3.14 23.24
N GLU A 21 3.59 -2.39 23.56
CA GLU A 21 4.59 -2.76 24.60
C GLU A 21 3.93 -3.02 25.96
N ASN A 22 2.89 -2.25 26.29
CA ASN A 22 2.19 -2.31 27.57
C ASN A 22 0.85 -3.05 27.51
N GLU A 23 0.42 -3.50 26.31
CA GLU A 23 -0.86 -4.17 26.14
C GLU A 23 -0.78 -5.63 26.57
N THR A 24 -1.75 -6.06 27.38
CA THR A 24 -1.86 -7.43 27.91
C THR A 24 -2.85 -8.30 27.17
N ASP A 25 -3.82 -7.70 26.45
CA ASP A 25 -4.74 -8.44 25.58
C ASP A 25 -4.00 -8.81 24.28
N PRO A 26 -3.77 -10.11 24.03
CA PRO A 26 -3.02 -10.54 22.86
C PRO A 26 -3.72 -10.23 21.54
N VAL A 27 -5.06 -10.10 21.52
CA VAL A 27 -5.83 -9.78 20.32
C VAL A 27 -5.66 -8.31 19.97
N LEU A 28 -5.82 -7.43 20.99
CA LEU A 28 -5.61 -5.99 20.81
C LEU A 28 -4.16 -5.69 20.45
N ARG A 29 -3.21 -6.28 21.17
CA ARG A 29 -1.77 -6.13 20.89
C ARG A 29 -1.45 -6.47 19.44
N LYS A 30 -1.95 -7.60 18.94
CA LYS A 30 -1.73 -8.02 17.54
C LYS A 30 -2.32 -7.05 16.53
N SER A 31 -3.46 -6.43 16.83
CA SER A 31 -4.07 -5.43 15.94
C SER A 31 -3.34 -4.10 15.94
N LEU A 32 -2.74 -3.69 17.08
CA LEU A 32 -1.87 -2.52 17.18
C LEU A 32 -0.59 -2.68 16.36
N LEU A 33 -0.03 -3.90 16.33
CA LEU A 33 1.21 -4.24 15.63
C LEU A 33 0.98 -4.59 14.15
N ARG A 34 -0.25 -4.53 13.66
CA ARG A 34 -0.55 -4.76 12.26
C ARG A 34 -0.74 -3.44 11.52
N ILE A 35 0.01 -3.27 10.43
CA ILE A 35 -0.06 -2.12 9.56
C ILE A 35 -0.56 -2.56 8.19
N VAL A 36 -1.57 -1.88 7.68
CA VAL A 36 -2.15 -2.16 6.37
C VAL A 36 -1.80 -1.03 5.40
N VAL A 37 -1.21 -1.40 4.26
CA VAL A 37 -0.94 -0.51 3.13
C VAL A 37 -1.85 -0.90 1.98
N VAL A 38 -2.56 0.06 1.39
CA VAL A 38 -3.48 -0.16 0.27
C VAL A 38 -2.93 0.44 -1.01
N GLY A 39 -2.79 -0.41 -2.03
CA GLY A 39 -2.27 -0.05 -3.33
C GLY A 39 -0.93 -0.72 -3.64
N GLY A 40 -0.93 -1.68 -4.55
CA GLY A 40 0.25 -2.44 -5.00
C GLY A 40 1.06 -1.76 -6.11
N GLY A 41 0.88 -0.45 -6.31
CA GLY A 41 1.72 0.36 -7.19
C GLY A 41 3.07 0.70 -6.54
N PHE A 42 3.87 1.57 -7.19
CA PHE A 42 5.18 1.98 -6.69
C PHE A 42 5.14 2.50 -5.26
N ALA A 43 4.31 3.52 -5.02
CA ALA A 43 4.23 4.16 -3.71
C ALA A 43 3.88 3.16 -2.61
N GLY A 44 2.99 2.20 -2.88
CA GLY A 44 2.60 1.19 -1.89
C GLY A 44 3.69 0.17 -1.63
N VAL A 45 4.35 -0.31 -2.68
CA VAL A 45 5.47 -1.26 -2.56
C VAL A 45 6.64 -0.63 -1.80
N GLU A 46 7.04 0.61 -2.14
CA GLU A 46 8.07 1.35 -1.42
C GLU A 46 7.66 1.60 0.03
N THR A 47 6.44 2.11 0.25
CA THR A 47 5.94 2.39 1.60
C THR A 47 5.93 1.13 2.47
N ALA A 48 5.45 -0.01 1.94
CA ALA A 48 5.44 -1.27 2.68
C ALA A 48 6.86 -1.75 3.01
N GLY A 49 7.81 -1.61 2.09
CA GLY A 49 9.21 -1.97 2.30
C GLY A 49 9.87 -1.11 3.37
N GLU A 50 9.79 0.22 3.25
CA GLU A 50 10.38 1.17 4.19
C GLU A 50 9.77 1.07 5.59
N LEU A 51 8.46 0.86 5.68
CA LEU A 51 7.79 0.66 6.96
C LEU A 51 8.26 -0.62 7.65
N ASN A 52 8.40 -1.70 6.89
CA ASN A 52 8.88 -2.96 7.44
C ASN A 52 10.31 -2.82 7.99
N ASP A 53 11.20 -2.13 7.28
CA ASP A 53 12.55 -1.86 7.75
C ASP A 53 12.56 -0.96 8.98
N PHE A 54 11.82 0.16 8.92
CA PHE A 54 11.71 1.09 10.04
C PHE A 54 11.22 0.39 11.33
N ILE A 55 10.20 -0.47 11.20
CA ILE A 55 9.62 -1.17 12.35
C ILE A 55 10.63 -2.18 12.92
N ASN A 56 11.30 -2.93 12.07
CA ASN A 56 12.34 -3.87 12.53
C ASN A 56 13.45 -3.17 13.27
N ASP A 57 13.91 -2.00 12.80
CA ASP A 57 14.93 -1.20 13.45
C ASP A 57 14.46 -0.64 14.80
N VAL A 58 13.19 -0.21 14.89
CA VAL A 58 12.65 0.43 16.10
C VAL A 58 12.19 -0.61 17.12
N ALA A 59 11.75 -1.80 16.72
CA ALA A 59 11.29 -2.87 17.62
C ALA A 59 12.37 -3.29 18.63
N GLU A 60 13.66 -3.14 18.31
CA GLU A 60 14.76 -3.42 19.23
C GLU A 60 14.71 -2.59 20.53
N TYR A 61 14.00 -1.46 20.52
CA TYR A 61 13.83 -0.58 21.69
C TYR A 61 12.64 -0.97 22.58
N TYR A 62 11.85 -1.99 22.19
CA TYR A 62 10.65 -2.46 22.88
C TYR A 62 10.82 -3.92 23.33
N PRO A 63 11.26 -4.16 24.60
CA PRO A 63 11.64 -5.50 25.08
C PRO A 63 10.53 -6.55 25.03
N ASN A 64 9.25 -6.12 25.07
CA ASN A 64 8.12 -7.02 25.04
C ASN A 64 7.57 -7.25 23.62
N ILE A 65 8.13 -6.59 22.61
CA ILE A 65 7.72 -6.75 21.20
C ILE A 65 8.80 -7.56 20.47
N ASP A 66 8.44 -8.74 20.00
CA ASP A 66 9.26 -9.44 19.01
C ASP A 66 8.99 -8.86 17.62
N SER A 67 10.03 -8.66 16.80
CA SER A 67 9.88 -8.16 15.44
C SER A 67 8.95 -9.05 14.60
N SER A 68 8.84 -10.34 14.92
CA SER A 68 7.89 -11.28 14.30
C SER A 68 6.42 -11.02 14.66
N ASP A 69 6.15 -10.25 15.73
CA ASP A 69 4.78 -9.87 16.11
C ASP A 69 4.24 -8.75 15.21
N VAL A 70 5.13 -7.97 14.62
CA VAL A 70 4.75 -6.86 13.74
C VAL A 70 4.51 -7.39 12.32
N THR A 71 3.38 -6.99 11.75
CA THR A 71 3.00 -7.40 10.39
C THR A 71 2.69 -6.21 9.51
N VAL A 72 3.35 -6.11 8.37
CA VAL A 72 2.97 -5.20 7.28
C VAL A 72 2.19 -6.00 6.25
N THR A 73 0.99 -5.55 5.92
CA THR A 73 0.12 -6.19 4.92
C THR A 73 -0.13 -5.22 3.77
N LEU A 74 0.26 -5.59 2.55
CA LEU A 74 -0.02 -4.83 1.34
C LEU A 74 -1.23 -5.43 0.63
N ILE A 75 -2.24 -4.59 0.40
CA ILE A 75 -3.50 -4.99 -0.25
C ILE A 75 -3.62 -4.32 -1.61
N ASP A 76 -3.99 -5.09 -2.63
CA ASP A 76 -4.33 -4.53 -3.95
C ASP A 76 -5.53 -5.24 -4.58
N SER A 77 -6.31 -4.48 -5.33
CA SER A 77 -7.47 -4.98 -6.07
C SER A 77 -7.09 -5.71 -7.36
N SER A 78 -5.83 -5.66 -7.76
CA SER A 78 -5.26 -6.37 -8.89
C SER A 78 -4.71 -7.73 -8.43
N SER A 79 -4.58 -8.67 -9.36
CA SER A 79 -3.95 -9.98 -9.11
C SER A 79 -2.43 -9.92 -8.94
N GLU A 80 -1.81 -8.79 -9.29
CA GLU A 80 -0.36 -8.57 -9.24
C GLU A 80 -0.04 -7.17 -8.74
N ILE A 81 1.07 -7.04 -8.01
CA ILE A 81 1.64 -5.74 -7.66
C ILE A 81 2.38 -5.17 -8.87
N LEU A 82 2.62 -3.84 -8.88
CA LEU A 82 3.32 -3.13 -9.96
C LEU A 82 2.71 -3.41 -11.34
N SER A 83 1.37 -3.46 -11.42
CA SER A 83 0.65 -3.67 -12.67
C SER A 83 1.03 -2.58 -13.69
N GLY A 84 1.45 -3.01 -14.89
CA GLY A 84 1.99 -2.11 -15.93
C GLY A 84 3.52 -2.14 -16.04
N PHE A 85 4.20 -2.88 -15.16
CA PHE A 85 5.64 -3.16 -15.25
C PHE A 85 5.93 -4.48 -15.96
N PRO A 86 7.17 -4.66 -16.46
CA PRO A 86 7.61 -5.96 -16.94
C PRO A 86 7.39 -7.04 -15.88
N GLN A 87 6.73 -8.14 -16.26
CA GLN A 87 6.28 -9.17 -15.32
C GLN A 87 7.41 -9.73 -14.44
N HIS A 88 8.64 -9.86 -14.99
CA HIS A 88 9.78 -10.36 -14.23
C HIS A 88 10.15 -9.45 -13.05
N LEU A 89 9.97 -8.11 -13.19
CA LEU A 89 10.22 -7.16 -12.09
C LEU A 89 9.12 -7.22 -11.04
N ALA A 90 7.86 -7.36 -11.45
CA ALA A 90 6.72 -7.52 -10.53
C ALA A 90 6.87 -8.81 -9.71
N VAL A 91 7.26 -9.92 -10.35
CA VAL A 91 7.52 -11.20 -9.66
C VAL A 91 8.69 -11.06 -8.69
N PHE A 92 9.80 -10.47 -9.11
CA PHE A 92 10.96 -10.23 -8.24
C PHE A 92 10.59 -9.37 -7.02
N ALA A 93 9.89 -8.26 -7.23
CA ALA A 93 9.46 -7.40 -6.13
C ALA A 93 8.53 -8.13 -5.15
N LYS A 94 7.58 -8.92 -5.68
CA LYS A 94 6.70 -9.76 -4.88
C LYS A 94 7.46 -10.76 -4.01
N GLU A 95 8.41 -11.48 -4.59
CA GLU A 95 9.25 -12.43 -3.86
C GLU A 95 10.04 -11.73 -2.75
N LYS A 96 10.62 -10.55 -3.05
CA LYS A 96 11.38 -9.77 -2.06
C LYS A 96 10.52 -9.24 -0.91
N LEU A 97 9.30 -8.80 -1.18
CA LEU A 97 8.38 -8.39 -0.12
C LEU A 97 8.04 -9.57 0.82
N ILE A 98 7.74 -10.74 0.25
CA ILE A 98 7.42 -11.95 1.01
C ILE A 98 8.64 -12.43 1.82
N GLU A 99 9.84 -12.46 1.24
CA GLU A 99 11.10 -12.80 1.94
C GLU A 99 11.36 -11.88 3.13
N ARG A 100 10.93 -10.62 3.06
CA ARG A 100 11.07 -9.62 4.13
C ARG A 100 9.95 -9.69 5.18
N GLY A 101 9.03 -10.64 5.08
CA GLY A 101 7.94 -10.81 6.04
C GLY A 101 6.66 -10.03 5.72
N ILE A 102 6.59 -9.33 4.59
CA ILE A 102 5.41 -8.55 4.20
C ILE A 102 4.35 -9.49 3.64
N SER A 103 3.14 -9.41 4.17
CA SER A 103 1.99 -10.17 3.68
C SER A 103 1.34 -9.47 2.49
N LEU A 104 0.95 -10.24 1.47
CA LEU A 104 0.27 -9.72 0.28
C LEU A 104 -1.16 -10.26 0.20
N VAL A 105 -2.13 -9.35 0.07
CA VAL A 105 -3.54 -9.66 -0.18
C VAL A 105 -3.93 -9.06 -1.51
N LEU A 106 -4.00 -9.89 -2.54
CA LEU A 106 -4.28 -9.51 -3.91
C LEU A 106 -5.71 -9.91 -4.30
N ASP A 107 -6.23 -9.36 -5.42
CA ASP A 107 -7.61 -9.54 -5.86
C ASP A 107 -8.65 -9.08 -4.82
N ALA A 108 -8.26 -8.16 -3.94
CA ALA A 108 -9.10 -7.65 -2.85
C ALA A 108 -9.11 -6.12 -2.81
N GLY A 109 -10.29 -5.55 -2.73
CA GLY A 109 -10.50 -4.11 -2.53
C GLY A 109 -10.84 -3.80 -1.08
N VAL A 110 -10.33 -2.71 -0.54
CA VAL A 110 -10.74 -2.18 0.75
C VAL A 110 -12.03 -1.39 0.58
N THR A 111 -13.05 -1.74 1.35
CA THR A 111 -14.36 -1.07 1.31
C THR A 111 -14.56 -0.08 2.44
N SER A 112 -14.00 -0.35 3.61
CA SER A 112 -14.08 0.56 4.76
C SER A 112 -12.94 0.33 5.76
N PHE A 113 -12.72 1.34 6.59
CA PHE A 113 -11.86 1.30 7.77
C PHE A 113 -12.51 2.14 8.86
N ASP A 114 -12.70 1.57 10.05
CA ASP A 114 -13.35 2.22 11.18
C ASP A 114 -12.39 2.68 12.28
N GLY A 115 -11.09 2.49 12.07
CA GLY A 115 -10.02 2.77 13.04
C GLY A 115 -9.55 1.53 13.82
N ASN A 116 -10.27 0.41 13.73
CA ASN A 116 -9.95 -0.84 14.43
C ASN A 116 -9.84 -2.03 13.48
N GLU A 117 -10.54 -1.99 12.35
CA GLU A 117 -10.46 -3.04 11.34
C GLU A 117 -10.68 -2.50 9.91
N VAL A 118 -10.08 -3.18 8.97
CA VAL A 118 -10.27 -2.96 7.53
C VAL A 118 -11.21 -4.01 7.00
N LEU A 119 -12.29 -3.59 6.32
CA LEU A 119 -13.18 -4.51 5.61
C LEU A 119 -12.74 -4.65 4.15
N LEU A 120 -12.76 -5.90 3.67
CA LEU A 120 -12.35 -6.27 2.32
C LEU A 120 -13.51 -6.81 1.51
N GLU A 121 -13.54 -6.46 0.23
CA GLU A 121 -14.34 -7.09 -0.80
C GLU A 121 -13.42 -7.84 -1.78
N SER A 122 -13.60 -9.15 -1.89
CA SER A 122 -12.85 -9.96 -2.85
C SER A 122 -13.61 -10.11 -4.16
N LYS A 123 -12.89 -10.01 -5.28
CA LYS A 123 -13.42 -10.32 -6.61
C LYS A 123 -13.57 -11.84 -6.84
N LEU A 124 -12.86 -12.62 -6.07
CA LEU A 124 -12.92 -14.10 -6.06
C LEU A 124 -13.62 -14.56 -4.80
N LYS A 125 -14.33 -15.69 -4.85
CA LYS A 125 -14.97 -16.29 -3.66
C LYS A 125 -13.99 -16.72 -2.57
N SER A 126 -12.69 -16.62 -2.83
CA SER A 126 -11.61 -16.88 -1.87
C SER A 126 -10.44 -15.95 -2.14
N ASN A 127 -10.02 -15.20 -1.13
CA ASN A 127 -8.84 -14.33 -1.18
C ASN A 127 -7.57 -15.16 -1.09
N LYS A 128 -6.61 -14.88 -1.95
CA LYS A 128 -5.29 -15.48 -1.88
C LYS A 128 -4.41 -14.65 -0.93
N VAL A 129 -4.20 -15.15 0.27
CA VAL A 129 -3.24 -14.58 1.22
C VAL A 129 -1.89 -15.27 1.04
N LEU A 130 -0.88 -14.50 0.73
CA LEU A 130 0.51 -14.96 0.69
C LEU A 130 1.15 -14.55 2.01
N LEU A 131 1.34 -15.53 2.90
CA LEU A 131 1.98 -15.32 4.19
C LEU A 131 3.47 -15.66 4.08
N SER A 132 4.30 -14.87 4.76
CA SER A 132 5.68 -15.24 5.03
C SER A 132 5.71 -16.18 6.21
N ASP A 133 5.62 -17.48 5.99
CA ASP A 133 5.96 -18.46 7.02
C ASP A 133 7.34 -19.00 6.72
N SER A 134 8.27 -18.79 7.65
CA SER A 134 9.67 -19.19 7.55
C SER A 134 9.87 -20.73 7.56
N SER A 135 8.81 -21.51 7.74
CA SER A 135 8.83 -22.97 7.79
C SER A 135 8.31 -23.66 6.51
N GLN A 136 7.77 -22.94 5.55
CA GLN A 136 7.27 -23.54 4.31
C GLN A 136 7.95 -22.95 3.08
N LYS A 137 8.65 -23.81 2.33
CA LYS A 137 9.06 -23.54 0.95
C LYS A 137 7.88 -22.94 0.18
N VAL A 138 8.16 -21.96 -0.68
CA VAL A 138 7.21 -21.34 -1.61
C VAL A 138 6.20 -22.38 -2.10
N GLY A 139 5.15 -22.58 -1.34
CA GLY A 139 4.16 -23.63 -1.52
C GLY A 139 2.78 -23.06 -1.35
N HIS A 140 2.09 -22.92 -2.44
CA HIS A 140 0.65 -22.77 -2.61
C HIS A 140 -0.07 -21.98 -1.52
N ALA A 141 -0.43 -20.74 -1.87
CA ALA A 141 -1.28 -19.90 -1.08
C ALA A 141 -2.48 -20.67 -0.51
N GLN A 142 -2.60 -20.63 0.80
CA GLN A 142 -3.79 -21.10 1.47
C GLN A 142 -4.91 -20.13 1.14
N LEU A 143 -5.93 -20.62 0.45
CA LEU A 143 -7.13 -19.85 0.14
C LEU A 143 -7.90 -19.62 1.44
N THR A 144 -7.86 -18.43 1.98
CA THR A 144 -8.64 -18.05 3.16
C THR A 144 -9.59 -16.93 2.76
N GLU A 145 -10.86 -17.08 3.07
CA GLU A 145 -11.84 -16.00 2.93
C GLU A 145 -11.52 -14.94 4.01
N ILE A 146 -10.90 -13.83 3.60
CA ILE A 146 -10.65 -12.70 4.51
C ILE A 146 -11.73 -11.68 4.25
N GLN A 147 -12.59 -11.47 5.25
CA GLN A 147 -13.63 -10.44 5.22
C GLN A 147 -13.20 -9.19 5.98
N SER A 148 -12.35 -9.33 7.00
CA SER A 148 -11.80 -8.21 7.75
C SER A 148 -10.36 -8.46 8.20
N ILE A 149 -9.62 -7.37 8.42
CA ILE A 149 -8.27 -7.38 8.98
C ILE A 149 -8.27 -6.42 10.18
N PRO A 150 -8.15 -6.93 11.43
CA PRO A 150 -7.97 -6.07 12.60
C PRO A 150 -6.66 -5.31 12.49
N THR A 151 -6.72 -3.97 12.55
CA THR A 151 -5.58 -3.05 12.49
C THR A 151 -5.99 -1.68 12.97
N HIS A 152 -5.04 -0.93 13.54
CA HIS A 152 -5.23 0.47 13.93
C HIS A 152 -4.54 1.45 12.97
N THR A 153 -3.93 0.93 11.88
CA THR A 153 -3.23 1.78 10.90
C THR A 153 -3.53 1.31 9.47
N LEU A 154 -4.16 2.20 8.73
CA LEU A 154 -4.38 2.06 7.30
C LEU A 154 -3.67 3.20 6.56
N ILE A 155 -2.81 2.84 5.62
CA ILE A 155 -2.09 3.78 4.75
C ILE A 155 -2.62 3.62 3.34
N TRP A 156 -3.23 4.67 2.82
CA TRP A 156 -3.82 4.66 1.48
C TRP A 156 -2.86 5.24 0.46
N THR A 157 -2.34 4.40 -0.43
CA THR A 157 -1.47 4.79 -1.54
C THR A 157 -2.12 4.57 -2.91
N ALA A 158 -3.32 3.96 -2.93
CA ALA A 158 -4.02 3.65 -4.17
C ALA A 158 -4.69 4.88 -4.77
N GLY A 159 -4.62 4.97 -6.09
CA GLY A 159 -5.26 6.03 -6.87
C GLY A 159 -4.47 7.35 -6.86
N ILE A 160 -4.14 7.81 -8.06
CA ILE A 160 -3.56 9.13 -8.28
C ILE A 160 -4.68 10.06 -8.69
N THR A 161 -4.89 11.13 -7.92
CA THR A 161 -5.81 12.18 -8.27
C THR A 161 -5.01 13.44 -8.58
N PRO A 162 -5.17 14.04 -9.77
CA PRO A 162 -4.54 15.31 -10.08
C PRO A 162 -4.90 16.38 -9.08
N VAL A 163 -3.98 17.31 -8.84
CA VAL A 163 -4.19 18.44 -7.95
C VAL A 163 -5.41 19.28 -8.37
N ASP A 164 -6.04 19.94 -7.41
CA ASP A 164 -7.26 20.71 -7.67
C ASP A 164 -7.07 21.82 -8.71
N LEU A 165 -5.84 22.30 -8.91
CA LEU A 165 -5.49 23.21 -9.99
C LEU A 165 -5.91 22.64 -11.36
N ILE A 166 -5.66 21.37 -11.62
CA ILE A 166 -6.03 20.71 -12.88
C ILE A 166 -7.54 20.50 -12.96
N LYS A 167 -8.15 20.02 -11.87
CA LYS A 167 -9.61 19.80 -11.82
C LYS A 167 -10.43 21.06 -12.06
N ASN A 168 -9.92 22.20 -11.58
CA ASN A 168 -10.59 23.51 -11.69
C ASN A 168 -10.10 24.31 -12.90
N SER A 169 -9.26 23.75 -13.75
CA SER A 169 -8.78 24.39 -14.97
C SER A 169 -9.77 24.21 -16.13
N ALA A 170 -9.55 24.96 -17.21
CA ALA A 170 -10.31 24.86 -18.46
C ALA A 170 -9.80 23.72 -19.37
N PHE A 171 -8.80 22.95 -18.94
CA PHE A 171 -8.22 21.89 -19.78
C PHE A 171 -9.17 20.70 -19.92
N GLU A 172 -9.29 20.19 -21.14
CA GLU A 172 -9.87 18.88 -21.35
C GLU A 172 -8.97 17.80 -20.69
N THR A 173 -9.58 16.95 -19.88
CA THR A 173 -8.84 15.93 -19.14
C THR A 173 -9.41 14.54 -19.38
N ILE A 174 -8.52 13.55 -19.52
CA ILE A 174 -8.88 12.13 -19.49
C ILE A 174 -8.42 11.56 -18.15
N LYS A 175 -9.37 11.01 -17.39
CA LYS A 175 -9.13 10.53 -16.00
C LYS A 175 -8.47 11.60 -15.11
N GLY A 176 -8.83 12.87 -15.33
CA GLY A 176 -8.32 14.02 -14.60
C GLY A 176 -6.92 14.49 -15.02
N ARG A 177 -6.31 13.94 -16.07
CA ARG A 177 -4.99 14.30 -16.57
C ARG A 177 -5.10 15.08 -17.86
N ILE A 178 -4.25 16.09 -18.05
CA ILE A 178 -4.16 16.89 -19.27
C ILE A 178 -3.62 16.00 -20.39
N VAL A 179 -4.31 15.97 -21.52
CA VAL A 179 -3.85 15.20 -22.69
C VAL A 179 -2.71 15.96 -23.37
N VAL A 180 -1.58 15.28 -23.56
CA VAL A 180 -0.37 15.84 -24.16
C VAL A 180 0.09 15.06 -25.37
N ASN A 181 0.85 15.73 -26.26
CA ASN A 181 1.53 15.13 -27.40
C ASN A 181 2.92 14.58 -27.00
N GLU A 182 3.69 14.09 -27.95
CA GLU A 182 5.05 13.56 -27.78
C GLU A 182 6.08 14.56 -27.21
N PHE A 183 5.77 15.86 -27.26
CA PHE A 183 6.60 16.93 -26.70
C PHE A 183 6.10 17.37 -25.32
N LEU A 184 5.15 16.65 -24.71
CA LEU A 184 4.50 16.96 -23.42
C LEU A 184 3.69 18.27 -23.44
N GLN A 185 3.38 18.78 -24.65
CA GLN A 185 2.58 19.96 -24.89
C GLN A 185 1.09 19.59 -24.89
N SER A 186 0.27 20.41 -24.29
CA SER A 186 -1.20 20.24 -24.32
C SER A 186 -1.70 20.18 -25.77
N LYS A 187 -2.63 19.25 -26.04
CA LYS A 187 -3.29 19.18 -27.36
C LYS A 187 -4.19 20.41 -27.61
N GLU A 188 -4.64 21.09 -26.57
CA GLU A 188 -5.54 22.27 -26.69
C GLU A 188 -4.79 23.59 -26.73
N PHE A 189 -3.71 23.72 -25.94
CA PHE A 189 -3.00 24.98 -25.76
C PHE A 189 -1.52 24.80 -26.08
N SER A 190 -1.06 25.45 -27.15
CA SER A 190 0.31 25.28 -27.68
C SER A 190 1.41 25.87 -26.80
N ASP A 191 1.07 26.68 -25.82
CA ASP A 191 1.98 27.33 -24.87
C ASP A 191 1.95 26.67 -23.47
N VAL A 192 1.17 25.56 -23.32
CA VAL A 192 1.06 24.83 -22.06
C VAL A 192 1.69 23.44 -22.19
N PHE A 193 2.51 23.09 -21.20
CA PHE A 193 3.14 21.79 -21.06
C PHE A 193 2.74 21.13 -19.75
N ALA A 194 2.47 19.84 -19.77
CA ALA A 194 2.16 19.06 -18.56
C ALA A 194 3.07 17.83 -18.46
N ILE A 195 3.59 17.59 -17.24
CA ILE A 195 4.59 16.56 -16.98
C ILE A 195 4.22 15.80 -15.70
N GLY A 196 4.49 14.50 -15.66
CA GLY A 196 4.25 13.66 -14.49
C GLY A 196 2.79 13.26 -14.35
N ASP A 197 2.32 13.09 -13.10
CA ASP A 197 1.00 12.53 -12.78
C ASP A 197 -0.21 13.35 -13.25
N CYS A 198 0.00 14.62 -13.58
CA CYS A 198 -1.02 15.49 -14.14
C CYS A 198 -1.16 15.40 -15.66
N SER A 199 -0.29 14.65 -16.34
CA SER A 199 -0.29 14.48 -17.80
C SER A 199 -0.69 13.07 -18.24
N LEU A 200 -1.28 12.98 -19.43
CA LEU A 200 -1.56 11.73 -20.12
C LEU A 200 -1.05 11.86 -21.57
N PHE A 201 -0.02 11.11 -21.89
CA PHE A 201 0.40 10.99 -23.28
C PHE A 201 -0.60 10.12 -24.06
N ASP A 202 -1.16 10.66 -25.11
CA ASP A 202 -2.05 9.97 -26.02
C ASP A 202 -1.45 10.02 -27.42
N PRO A 203 -0.98 8.88 -27.95
CA PRO A 203 -0.33 8.80 -29.26
C PRO A 203 -1.29 8.91 -30.45
N SER A 204 -2.63 9.04 -30.24
CA SER A 204 -3.66 9.13 -31.29
C SER A 204 -3.80 10.52 -31.91
#